data_a14174c1f5fb0c4b1826830092a26f64
#
_entry.id   a14174c1f5fb0c4b1826830092a26f64
#
_cell.length_a   1.000
_cell.length_b   1.000
_cell.length_c   1.000
_cell.angle_alpha   90.00
_cell.angle_beta   90.00
_cell.angle_gamma   90.00
#
_symmetry.space_group_name_H-M   'P 1'
#
loop_
_entity.id
_entity.type
_entity.pdbx_description
1 polymer ?
#
loop_
_entity_poly.entity_id
_entity_poly.type
_entity_poly.pdbx_seq_one_letter_code
_entity_poly.pdbx_strand_id
1 'polypeptide(L)'
;MTDAMKAAPPRKFDLHTHYYPTIYFDKIRDLPSEFSFDKSPSGQTIIKYRGARFFGVTPPMTDVAQRLDDMDRVGIDVEVVSLSTPNVFFTDASHQPEIARMVNDSYAELIAQHPARFKGFASIPMDAPDAALDELHRAIDELKLHGVILLSNIGGKPLTSPDYRPFFAEANRLKLCILLHPMLPANTDPFREYVLGPIVGFMFDTTLAVARMCFDGMLREFPDIRWIVAHLGGAVPYLMERLDNGWRDFSECREKIDELPSAYLKRLFYDTVNFNPHMLNMVREMIGSDHMVMGSDYPHLLGSIERAVSSIEDLDIPEAEKGRIFEGTALSILNNV
;
A
#
# COMPACT_ATOMS: atom_id res chain seq x y z
N MET A 1 5.31 11.90 46.40
CA MET A 1 4.49 11.48 45.30
C MET A 1 5.13 12.03 44.05
N THR A 2 5.91 11.22 43.36
CA THR A 2 6.57 11.58 42.09
C THR A 2 5.53 11.65 41.02
N ASP A 3 5.28 12.85 40.49
CA ASP A 3 4.55 13.06 39.26
C ASP A 3 5.27 12.24 38.17
N ALA A 4 4.73 11.09 37.85
CA ALA A 4 5.18 10.35 36.67
C ALA A 4 4.83 11.26 35.48
N MET A 5 5.82 11.87 34.86
CA MET A 5 5.68 12.57 33.59
C MET A 5 4.88 11.64 32.66
N LYS A 6 3.63 11.98 32.38
CA LYS A 6 2.84 11.28 31.35
C LYS A 6 3.66 11.39 30.08
N ALA A 7 4.03 10.25 29.51
CA ALA A 7 4.65 10.23 28.19
C ALA A 7 3.74 10.99 27.20
N ALA A 8 4.34 11.72 26.28
CA ALA A 8 3.57 12.35 25.22
C ALA A 8 2.73 11.28 24.49
N PRO A 9 1.52 11.63 24.02
CA PRO A 9 0.71 10.70 23.26
C PRO A 9 1.48 10.27 22.00
N PRO A 10 1.29 9.02 21.53
CA PRO A 10 1.93 8.56 20.29
C PRO A 10 1.49 9.43 19.12
N ARG A 11 2.41 9.72 18.22
CA ARG A 11 2.08 10.38 16.95
C ARG A 11 1.28 9.42 16.09
N LYS A 12 0.40 9.97 15.24
CA LYS A 12 -0.40 9.18 14.31
C LYS A 12 0.23 9.21 12.93
N PHE A 13 0.76 8.06 12.50
CA PHE A 13 1.36 7.84 11.18
C PHE A 13 0.37 7.11 10.30
N ASP A 14 -0.06 7.74 9.21
CA ASP A 14 -0.88 7.12 8.18
C ASP A 14 0.02 6.57 7.07
N LEU A 15 0.15 5.24 6.99
CA LEU A 15 1.03 4.56 6.05
C LEU A 15 0.35 4.17 4.74
N HIS A 16 -0.94 4.40 4.62
CA HIS A 16 -1.69 4.11 3.40
C HIS A 16 -2.52 5.31 2.99
N THR A 17 -1.85 6.26 2.36
CA THR A 17 -2.49 7.45 1.76
C THR A 17 -1.94 7.71 0.36
N HIS A 18 -2.70 8.43 -0.45
CA HIS A 18 -2.37 8.65 -1.86
C HIS A 18 -2.33 10.13 -2.22
N TYR A 19 -1.27 10.52 -2.90
CA TYR A 19 -1.09 11.86 -3.45
C TYR A 19 -0.68 11.77 -4.92
N TYR A 20 -1.32 12.56 -5.75
CA TYR A 20 -1.10 12.57 -7.19
C TYR A 20 -0.52 13.93 -7.58
N PRO A 21 0.75 14.02 -8.01
CA PRO A 21 1.24 15.24 -8.63
C PRO A 21 0.36 15.62 -9.81
N THR A 22 0.00 16.91 -9.94
CA THR A 22 -0.96 17.37 -10.98
C THR A 22 -0.56 16.92 -12.38
N ILE A 23 0.74 16.97 -12.68
CA ILE A 23 1.32 16.55 -13.96
C ILE A 23 1.10 15.05 -14.26
N TYR A 24 0.85 14.20 -13.24
CA TYR A 24 0.58 12.79 -13.45
C TYR A 24 -0.72 12.54 -14.23
N PHE A 25 -1.76 13.32 -13.95
CA PHE A 25 -3.01 13.20 -14.72
C PHE A 25 -2.86 13.65 -16.18
N ASP A 26 -1.97 14.60 -16.46
CA ASP A 26 -1.64 15.00 -17.83
C ASP A 26 -0.92 13.85 -18.55
N LYS A 27 0.02 13.17 -17.91
CA LYS A 27 0.67 11.98 -18.47
C LYS A 27 -0.33 10.86 -18.80
N ILE A 28 -1.31 10.56 -17.92
CA ILE A 28 -2.37 9.58 -18.25
C ILE A 28 -3.19 10.00 -19.47
N ARG A 29 -3.41 11.31 -19.65
CA ARG A 29 -4.18 11.83 -20.78
C ARG A 29 -3.41 11.79 -22.10
N ASP A 30 -2.11 12.11 -22.04
CA ASP A 30 -1.28 12.34 -23.21
C ASP A 30 -0.61 11.06 -23.76
N LEU A 31 -0.42 10.05 -22.91
CA LEU A 31 0.22 8.80 -23.29
C LEU A 31 -0.80 7.71 -23.67
N PRO A 32 -0.44 6.79 -24.59
CA PRO A 32 -1.30 5.66 -24.92
C PRO A 32 -1.62 4.84 -23.68
N SER A 33 -2.92 4.68 -23.38
CA SER A 33 -3.37 3.90 -22.23
C SER A 33 -4.80 3.39 -22.42
N GLU A 34 -5.18 2.40 -21.60
CA GLU A 34 -6.58 1.93 -21.51
C GLU A 34 -7.42 2.78 -20.53
N PHE A 35 -6.82 3.85 -19.98
CA PHE A 35 -7.50 4.81 -19.11
C PHE A 35 -8.07 5.96 -19.92
N SER A 36 -9.20 6.47 -19.48
CA SER A 36 -9.87 7.61 -20.09
C SER A 36 -10.52 8.49 -19.03
N PHE A 37 -10.77 9.75 -19.39
CA PHE A 37 -11.38 10.74 -18.52
C PHE A 37 -12.83 10.99 -18.92
N ASP A 38 -13.70 11.16 -17.91
CA ASP A 38 -15.10 11.52 -18.06
C ASP A 38 -15.50 12.54 -16.99
N LYS A 39 -16.72 13.03 -17.04
CA LYS A 39 -17.30 13.90 -16.01
C LYS A 39 -18.53 13.24 -15.41
N SER A 40 -18.63 13.29 -14.07
CA SER A 40 -19.88 12.96 -13.40
C SER A 40 -20.95 14.03 -13.65
N PRO A 41 -22.22 13.78 -13.37
CA PRO A 41 -23.27 14.81 -13.43
C PRO A 41 -22.99 16.04 -12.54
N SER A 42 -22.22 15.86 -11.46
CA SER A 42 -21.78 16.96 -10.58
C SER A 42 -20.52 17.67 -11.06
N GLY A 43 -19.96 17.32 -12.24
CA GLY A 43 -18.76 17.92 -12.81
C GLY A 43 -17.43 17.33 -12.30
N GLN A 44 -17.46 16.34 -11.38
CA GLN A 44 -16.26 15.68 -10.90
C GLN A 44 -15.56 14.91 -12.03
N THR A 45 -14.23 15.01 -12.11
CA THR A 45 -13.44 14.19 -13.04
C THR A 45 -13.49 12.73 -12.59
N ILE A 46 -13.86 11.85 -13.52
CA ILE A 46 -13.89 10.40 -13.35
C ILE A 46 -12.83 9.78 -14.23
N ILE A 47 -11.98 8.95 -13.66
CA ILE A 47 -11.07 8.10 -14.41
C ILE A 47 -11.77 6.76 -14.65
N LYS A 48 -11.75 6.31 -15.91
CA LYS A 48 -12.28 5.03 -16.35
C LYS A 48 -11.15 4.13 -16.83
N TYR A 49 -11.28 2.85 -16.60
CA TYR A 49 -10.42 1.81 -17.15
C TYR A 49 -11.27 0.90 -18.07
N ARG A 50 -10.86 0.78 -19.34
CA ARG A 50 -11.63 0.03 -20.37
C ARG A 50 -13.11 0.39 -20.38
N GLY A 51 -13.43 1.67 -20.22
CA GLY A 51 -14.79 2.20 -20.20
C GLY A 51 -15.55 2.04 -18.86
N ALA A 52 -15.10 1.22 -17.92
CA ALA A 52 -15.70 1.11 -16.58
C ALA A 52 -15.17 2.18 -15.64
N ARG A 53 -16.02 2.68 -14.72
CA ARG A 53 -15.60 3.64 -13.69
C ARG A 53 -14.52 3.00 -12.81
N PHE A 54 -13.42 3.71 -12.63
CA PHE A 54 -12.31 3.28 -11.80
C PHE A 54 -12.27 4.09 -10.50
N PHE A 55 -12.02 5.40 -10.57
CA PHE A 55 -12.16 6.29 -9.41
C PHE A 55 -12.53 7.72 -9.85
N GLY A 56 -12.96 8.53 -8.87
CA GLY A 56 -13.21 9.96 -9.05
C GLY A 56 -12.06 10.78 -8.48
N VAL A 57 -11.61 11.80 -9.21
CA VAL A 57 -10.58 12.71 -8.74
C VAL A 57 -11.21 13.67 -7.72
N THR A 58 -10.61 13.73 -6.53
CA THR A 58 -11.02 14.63 -5.44
C THR A 58 -9.95 15.72 -5.22
N PRO A 59 -10.31 16.91 -4.72
CA PRO A 59 -9.34 17.99 -4.52
C PRO A 59 -8.10 17.56 -3.70
N PRO A 60 -8.23 16.86 -2.56
CA PRO A 60 -7.05 16.50 -1.76
C PRO A 60 -6.12 15.46 -2.41
N MET A 61 -6.48 14.92 -3.58
CA MET A 61 -5.53 14.12 -4.38
C MET A 61 -4.34 14.94 -4.86
N THR A 62 -4.52 16.26 -5.06
CA THR A 62 -3.50 17.17 -5.61
C THR A 62 -3.29 18.42 -4.76
N ASP A 63 -4.16 18.75 -3.83
CA ASP A 63 -4.13 19.95 -3.01
C ASP A 63 -3.48 19.68 -1.65
N VAL A 64 -2.23 20.13 -1.49
CA VAL A 64 -1.44 19.94 -0.27
C VAL A 64 -2.00 20.75 0.90
N ALA A 65 -2.52 21.96 0.66
CA ALA A 65 -3.07 22.79 1.73
C ALA A 65 -4.30 22.15 2.35
N GLN A 66 -5.21 21.65 1.51
CA GLN A 66 -6.37 20.92 1.99
C GLN A 66 -5.98 19.65 2.76
N ARG A 67 -4.95 18.91 2.32
CA ARG A 67 -4.45 17.73 3.05
C ARG A 67 -3.97 18.09 4.45
N LEU A 68 -3.19 19.15 4.58
CA LEU A 68 -2.71 19.62 5.88
C LEU A 68 -3.87 20.00 6.81
N ASP A 69 -4.87 20.70 6.28
CA ASP A 69 -6.07 21.05 7.05
C ASP A 69 -6.86 19.80 7.48
N ASP A 70 -7.00 18.81 6.60
CA ASP A 70 -7.67 17.55 6.90
C ASP A 70 -6.90 16.73 7.95
N MET A 71 -5.57 16.63 7.84
CA MET A 71 -4.70 15.99 8.85
C MET A 71 -4.85 16.66 10.21
N ASP A 72 -4.80 18.00 10.27
CA ASP A 72 -4.92 18.76 11.51
C ASP A 72 -6.29 18.55 12.15
N ARG A 73 -7.35 18.53 11.35
CA ARG A 73 -8.72 18.32 11.80
C ARG A 73 -8.93 16.99 12.51
N VAL A 74 -8.24 15.92 12.07
CA VAL A 74 -8.38 14.57 12.65
C VAL A 74 -7.22 14.17 13.55
N GLY A 75 -6.19 15.01 13.65
CA GLY A 75 -5.02 14.79 14.49
C GLY A 75 -4.04 13.75 13.94
N ILE A 76 -3.89 13.65 12.61
CA ILE A 76 -2.82 12.87 11.97
C ILE A 76 -1.56 13.73 11.91
N ASP A 77 -0.47 13.21 12.47
CA ASP A 77 0.80 13.92 12.52
C ASP A 77 1.61 13.75 11.22
N VAL A 78 1.61 12.55 10.65
CA VAL A 78 2.44 12.21 9.49
C VAL A 78 1.64 11.35 8.50
N GLU A 79 1.64 11.74 7.23
CA GLU A 79 1.20 10.91 6.12
C GLU A 79 2.37 10.37 5.31
N VAL A 80 2.34 9.09 4.96
CA VAL A 80 3.26 8.47 4.00
C VAL A 80 2.58 8.44 2.63
N VAL A 81 2.82 9.46 1.83
CA VAL A 81 2.18 9.60 0.52
C VAL A 81 2.68 8.56 -0.47
N SER A 82 1.80 8.07 -1.31
CA SER A 82 2.13 7.11 -2.36
C SER A 82 1.28 7.35 -3.61
N LEU A 83 1.74 6.86 -4.76
CA LEU A 83 0.95 6.88 -5.99
C LEU A 83 0.11 5.60 -6.06
N SER A 84 -1.21 5.73 -5.92
CA SER A 84 -2.13 4.61 -6.03
C SER A 84 -2.18 4.03 -7.45
N THR A 85 -2.98 3.01 -7.61
CA THR A 85 -3.27 2.42 -8.93
C THR A 85 -3.84 3.48 -9.90
N PRO A 86 -3.43 3.49 -11.19
CA PRO A 86 -2.61 2.48 -11.86
C PRO A 86 -1.09 2.64 -11.69
N ASN A 87 -0.64 3.52 -10.83
CA ASN A 87 0.78 3.83 -10.61
C ASN A 87 1.44 4.24 -11.94
N VAL A 88 2.65 3.74 -12.26
CA VAL A 88 3.32 4.00 -13.53
C VAL A 88 2.93 3.01 -14.65
N PHE A 89 2.09 2.03 -14.33
CA PHE A 89 1.79 0.89 -15.21
C PHE A 89 0.58 1.12 -16.13
N PHE A 90 0.17 2.35 -16.32
CA PHE A 90 -0.93 2.69 -17.23
C PHE A 90 -0.50 2.79 -18.70
N THR A 91 0.80 2.74 -18.98
CA THR A 91 1.41 2.91 -20.31
C THR A 91 2.57 1.93 -20.51
N ASP A 92 3.18 1.96 -21.69
CA ASP A 92 4.28 1.07 -22.06
C ASP A 92 5.50 1.20 -21.14
N ALA A 93 6.26 0.12 -21.00
CA ALA A 93 7.47 0.04 -20.17
C ALA A 93 8.50 1.15 -20.50
N SER A 94 8.56 1.63 -21.74
CA SER A 94 9.48 2.70 -22.18
C SER A 94 9.21 4.06 -21.52
N HIS A 95 7.97 4.32 -21.09
CA HIS A 95 7.57 5.57 -20.44
C HIS A 95 7.60 5.50 -18.91
N GLN A 96 7.55 4.29 -18.34
CA GLN A 96 7.47 4.10 -16.89
C GLN A 96 8.63 4.74 -16.12
N PRO A 97 9.91 4.67 -16.57
CA PRO A 97 11.03 5.29 -15.84
C PRO A 97 10.91 6.82 -15.71
N GLU A 98 10.48 7.52 -16.76
CA GLU A 98 10.27 8.97 -16.72
C GLU A 98 9.17 9.34 -15.72
N ILE A 99 8.05 8.58 -15.74
CA ILE A 99 6.91 8.85 -14.86
C ILE A 99 7.28 8.56 -13.40
N ALA A 100 8.00 7.46 -13.14
CA ALA A 100 8.46 7.12 -11.80
C ALA A 100 9.35 8.23 -11.22
N ARG A 101 10.35 8.70 -12.00
CA ARG A 101 11.22 9.82 -11.60
C ARG A 101 10.42 11.08 -11.27
N MET A 102 9.52 11.47 -12.16
CA MET A 102 8.69 12.64 -12.00
C MET A 102 7.85 12.60 -10.70
N VAL A 103 7.26 11.45 -10.39
CA VAL A 103 6.46 11.27 -9.18
C VAL A 103 7.34 11.29 -7.94
N ASN A 104 8.45 10.55 -7.96
CA ASN A 104 9.37 10.45 -6.83
C ASN A 104 10.05 11.79 -6.51
N ASP A 105 10.39 12.59 -7.53
CA ASP A 105 10.90 13.95 -7.37
C ASP A 105 9.85 14.86 -6.73
N SER A 106 8.59 14.78 -7.17
CA SER A 106 7.49 15.54 -6.56
C SER A 106 7.29 15.18 -5.07
N TYR A 107 7.47 13.91 -4.70
CA TYR A 107 7.40 13.49 -3.30
C TYR A 107 8.58 14.01 -2.48
N ALA A 108 9.78 13.97 -3.03
CA ALA A 108 10.95 14.55 -2.37
C ALA A 108 10.79 16.05 -2.14
N GLU A 109 10.25 16.79 -3.13
CA GLU A 109 9.94 18.22 -3.00
C GLU A 109 8.87 18.48 -1.93
N LEU A 110 7.78 17.71 -1.91
CA LEU A 110 6.72 17.82 -0.90
C LEU A 110 7.28 17.58 0.52
N ILE A 111 8.11 16.53 0.68
CA ILE A 111 8.74 16.23 1.96
C ILE A 111 9.71 17.33 2.38
N ALA A 112 10.49 17.88 1.45
CA ALA A 112 11.41 18.99 1.76
C ALA A 112 10.66 20.25 2.21
N GLN A 113 9.47 20.52 1.70
CA GLN A 113 8.61 21.64 2.11
C GLN A 113 7.93 21.39 3.48
N HIS A 114 7.59 20.15 3.79
CA HIS A 114 6.85 19.78 5.01
C HIS A 114 7.44 18.53 5.70
N PRO A 115 8.72 18.56 6.14
CA PRO A 115 9.45 17.36 6.59
C PRO A 115 8.88 16.70 7.84
N ALA A 116 8.15 17.46 8.67
CA ALA A 116 7.48 16.95 9.87
C ALA A 116 6.10 16.28 9.56
N ARG A 117 5.55 16.52 8.38
CA ARG A 117 4.18 16.12 8.03
C ARG A 117 4.12 15.02 6.97
N PHE A 118 5.07 14.97 6.06
CA PHE A 118 5.06 14.00 4.96
C PHE A 118 6.30 13.12 4.94
N LYS A 119 6.06 11.88 4.57
CA LYS A 119 6.99 10.86 4.14
C LYS A 119 6.48 10.29 2.82
N GLY A 120 7.25 9.46 2.11
CA GLY A 120 6.81 8.98 0.81
C GLY A 120 7.28 7.56 0.50
N PHE A 121 6.41 6.81 -0.20
CA PHE A 121 6.74 5.56 -0.86
C PHE A 121 6.98 5.81 -2.35
N ALA A 122 8.12 5.38 -2.85
CA ALA A 122 8.50 5.54 -4.25
C ALA A 122 7.66 4.67 -5.18
N SER A 123 7.44 5.16 -6.39
CA SER A 123 6.98 4.37 -7.53
C SER A 123 8.18 3.79 -8.27
N ILE A 124 8.09 2.52 -8.69
CA ILE A 124 9.18 1.80 -9.34
C ILE A 124 8.73 1.27 -10.71
N PRO A 125 9.49 1.47 -11.80
CA PRO A 125 9.12 1.05 -13.15
C PRO A 125 9.46 -0.44 -13.37
N MET A 126 8.69 -1.35 -12.75
CA MET A 126 8.98 -2.79 -12.67
C MET A 126 9.07 -3.49 -14.03
N ASP A 127 8.42 -3.00 -15.09
CA ASP A 127 8.52 -3.58 -16.43
C ASP A 127 9.80 -3.17 -17.19
N ALA A 128 10.64 -2.33 -16.58
CA ALA A 128 11.96 -1.93 -17.06
C ALA A 128 13.03 -2.31 -16.01
N PRO A 129 13.49 -3.56 -15.93
CA PRO A 129 14.25 -4.09 -14.78
C PRO A 129 15.50 -3.30 -14.40
N ASP A 130 16.31 -2.86 -15.37
CA ASP A 130 17.50 -2.07 -15.09
C ASP A 130 17.13 -0.70 -14.51
N ALA A 131 16.15 -0.03 -15.12
CA ALA A 131 15.64 1.24 -14.62
C ALA A 131 14.93 1.10 -13.25
N ALA A 132 14.35 -0.05 -12.96
CA ALA A 132 13.74 -0.34 -11.66
C ALA A 132 14.78 -0.36 -10.53
N LEU A 133 15.94 -0.97 -10.75
CA LEU A 133 17.05 -0.97 -9.79
C LEU A 133 17.67 0.42 -9.64
N ASP A 134 17.92 1.10 -10.75
CA ASP A 134 18.46 2.47 -10.73
C ASP A 134 17.53 3.42 -9.95
N GLU A 135 16.23 3.36 -10.21
CA GLU A 135 15.27 4.21 -9.55
C GLU A 135 15.07 3.82 -8.07
N LEU A 136 15.15 2.54 -7.73
CA LEU A 136 15.15 2.09 -6.32
C LEU A 136 16.30 2.73 -5.55
N HIS A 137 17.53 2.64 -6.06
CA HIS A 137 18.69 3.24 -5.42
C HIS A 137 18.55 4.77 -5.32
N ARG A 138 18.13 5.41 -6.40
CA ARG A 138 17.91 6.87 -6.38
C ARG A 138 16.88 7.27 -5.35
N ALA A 139 15.73 6.57 -5.30
CA ALA A 139 14.66 6.87 -4.36
C ALA A 139 15.08 6.73 -2.89
N ILE A 140 15.79 5.65 -2.56
CA ILE A 140 16.16 5.36 -1.16
C ILE A 140 17.44 6.09 -0.75
N ASP A 141 18.47 6.12 -1.61
CA ASP A 141 19.78 6.61 -1.24
C ASP A 141 19.96 8.13 -1.49
N GLU A 142 19.35 8.68 -2.54
CA GLU A 142 19.47 10.09 -2.92
C GLU A 142 18.26 10.91 -2.43
N LEU A 143 17.04 10.52 -2.79
CA LEU A 143 15.82 11.22 -2.43
C LEU A 143 15.36 10.96 -1.00
N LYS A 144 15.94 9.95 -0.32
CA LYS A 144 15.62 9.58 1.07
C LYS A 144 14.15 9.24 1.29
N LEU A 145 13.48 8.66 0.29
CA LEU A 145 12.13 8.14 0.44
C LEU A 145 12.12 6.94 1.41
N HIS A 146 10.96 6.62 1.95
CA HIS A 146 10.83 5.81 3.17
C HIS A 146 10.45 4.34 2.87
N GLY A 147 10.41 3.97 1.61
CA GLY A 147 10.05 2.66 1.08
C GLY A 147 9.48 2.78 -0.33
N VAL A 148 8.79 1.77 -0.79
CA VAL A 148 8.15 1.77 -2.12
C VAL A 148 6.71 1.29 -2.05
N ILE A 149 5.90 1.65 -3.04
CA ILE A 149 4.59 1.05 -3.28
C ILE A 149 4.69 0.14 -4.51
N LEU A 150 4.20 -1.09 -4.39
CA LEU A 150 4.03 -2.02 -5.51
C LEU A 150 2.58 -2.45 -5.63
N LEU A 151 2.14 -2.71 -6.86
CA LEU A 151 0.79 -3.23 -7.10
C LEU A 151 0.79 -4.77 -7.00
N SER A 152 -0.36 -5.36 -6.63
CA SER A 152 -0.57 -6.80 -6.48
C SER A 152 -0.32 -7.60 -7.77
N ASN A 153 -0.48 -6.95 -8.92
CA ASN A 153 -0.03 -7.41 -10.22
C ASN A 153 0.41 -6.23 -11.08
N ILE A 154 1.28 -6.46 -12.04
CA ILE A 154 1.79 -5.46 -12.98
C ILE A 154 1.34 -5.85 -14.38
N GLY A 155 0.31 -5.16 -14.89
CA GLY A 155 -0.29 -5.51 -16.17
C GLY A 155 -0.83 -6.96 -16.23
N GLY A 156 -1.25 -7.52 -15.12
CA GLY A 156 -1.67 -8.92 -14.98
C GLY A 156 -0.52 -9.90 -14.69
N LYS A 157 0.72 -9.46 -14.73
CA LYS A 157 1.90 -10.27 -14.41
C LYS A 157 2.07 -10.36 -12.89
N PRO A 158 2.22 -11.55 -12.30
CA PRO A 158 2.35 -11.70 -10.86
C PRO A 158 3.70 -11.20 -10.35
N LEU A 159 3.77 -10.73 -9.11
CA LEU A 159 5.03 -10.33 -8.46
C LEU A 159 6.04 -11.47 -8.33
N THR A 160 5.58 -12.71 -8.35
CA THR A 160 6.43 -13.92 -8.35
C THR A 160 7.12 -14.21 -9.69
N SER A 161 6.92 -13.36 -10.71
CA SER A 161 7.62 -13.52 -11.98
C SER A 161 9.15 -13.55 -11.78
N PRO A 162 9.87 -14.47 -12.46
CA PRO A 162 11.32 -14.52 -12.38
C PRO A 162 12.02 -13.20 -12.76
N ASP A 163 11.43 -12.40 -13.65
CA ASP A 163 11.99 -11.12 -14.08
C ASP A 163 12.10 -10.10 -12.94
N TYR A 164 11.29 -10.23 -11.89
CA TYR A 164 11.30 -9.32 -10.73
C TYR A 164 12.23 -9.79 -9.61
N ARG A 165 12.81 -11.00 -9.69
CA ARG A 165 13.70 -11.54 -8.65
C ARG A 165 14.91 -10.65 -8.35
N PRO A 166 15.61 -10.05 -9.34
CA PRO A 166 16.72 -9.13 -9.05
C PRO A 166 16.29 -7.93 -8.20
N PHE A 167 15.12 -7.35 -8.48
CA PHE A 167 14.56 -6.27 -7.67
C PHE A 167 14.29 -6.72 -6.22
N PHE A 168 13.68 -7.89 -6.02
CA PHE A 168 13.36 -8.38 -4.67
C PHE A 168 14.62 -8.82 -3.91
N ALA A 169 15.66 -9.30 -4.57
CA ALA A 169 16.94 -9.57 -3.94
C ALA A 169 17.55 -8.29 -3.36
N GLU A 170 17.51 -7.20 -4.13
CA GLU A 170 18.01 -5.89 -3.68
C GLU A 170 17.10 -5.27 -2.61
N ALA A 171 15.79 -5.37 -2.76
CA ALA A 171 14.82 -4.94 -1.75
C ALA A 171 15.05 -5.65 -0.41
N ASN A 172 15.36 -6.95 -0.45
CA ASN A 172 15.68 -7.72 0.74
C ASN A 172 17.00 -7.25 1.39
N ARG A 173 18.05 -7.00 0.59
CA ARG A 173 19.32 -6.46 1.08
C ARG A 173 19.14 -5.12 1.78
N LEU A 174 18.26 -4.27 1.27
CA LEU A 174 17.93 -2.94 1.82
C LEU A 174 16.94 -3.02 2.99
N LYS A 175 16.41 -4.19 3.32
CA LYS A 175 15.30 -4.37 4.28
C LYS A 175 14.16 -3.40 3.97
N LEU A 176 13.77 -3.36 2.70
CA LEU A 176 12.88 -2.35 2.17
C LEU A 176 11.47 -2.48 2.74
N CYS A 177 10.87 -1.35 3.13
CA CYS A 177 9.45 -1.27 3.41
C CYS A 177 8.68 -1.21 2.08
N ILE A 178 7.73 -2.12 1.87
CA ILE A 178 6.92 -2.18 0.64
C ILE A 178 5.43 -2.18 1.01
N LEU A 179 4.71 -1.16 0.57
CA LEU A 179 3.25 -1.17 0.56
C LEU A 179 2.76 -1.98 -0.64
N LEU A 180 2.19 -3.15 -0.39
CA LEU A 180 1.52 -3.98 -1.40
C LEU A 180 0.09 -3.48 -1.57
N HIS A 181 -0.12 -2.66 -2.59
CA HIS A 181 -1.42 -2.08 -2.93
C HIS A 181 -2.12 -2.89 -4.03
N PRO A 182 -3.44 -3.06 -4.00
CA PRO A 182 -4.14 -3.77 -5.06
C PRO A 182 -4.07 -3.08 -6.43
N MET A 183 -4.16 -3.91 -7.46
CA MET A 183 -4.57 -3.55 -8.81
C MET A 183 -5.85 -4.30 -9.17
N LEU A 184 -6.52 -3.91 -10.23
CA LEU A 184 -7.62 -4.72 -10.77
C LEU A 184 -7.11 -6.11 -11.15
N PRO A 185 -7.89 -7.17 -10.90
CA PRO A 185 -7.57 -8.50 -11.42
C PRO A 185 -7.33 -8.48 -12.93
N ALA A 186 -6.46 -9.35 -13.43
CA ALA A 186 -6.15 -9.45 -14.86
C ALA A 186 -7.41 -9.64 -15.75
N ASN A 187 -8.40 -10.38 -15.25
CA ASN A 187 -9.73 -10.44 -15.85
C ASN A 187 -10.68 -9.50 -15.11
N THR A 188 -11.00 -8.37 -15.71
CA THR A 188 -11.90 -7.35 -15.15
C THR A 188 -13.37 -7.56 -15.45
N ASP A 189 -13.74 -8.48 -16.37
CA ASP A 189 -15.12 -8.63 -16.84
C ASP A 189 -16.12 -8.92 -15.71
N PRO A 190 -15.82 -9.77 -14.70
CA PRO A 190 -16.74 -10.02 -13.59
C PRO A 190 -16.96 -8.82 -12.66
N PHE A 191 -16.15 -7.77 -12.76
CA PHE A 191 -16.14 -6.63 -11.82
C PHE A 191 -16.65 -5.32 -12.44
N ARG A 192 -17.23 -5.35 -13.63
CA ARG A 192 -17.65 -4.13 -14.34
C ARG A 192 -18.90 -3.46 -13.76
N GLU A 193 -19.75 -4.25 -13.09
CA GLU A 193 -21.00 -3.77 -12.51
C GLU A 193 -20.76 -3.21 -11.09
N TYR A 194 -21.61 -2.27 -10.65
CA TYR A 194 -21.67 -1.79 -9.27
C TYR A 194 -20.33 -1.29 -8.67
N VAL A 195 -19.37 -0.91 -9.50
CA VAL A 195 -18.01 -0.56 -9.06
C VAL A 195 -17.31 -1.71 -8.31
N LEU A 196 -17.64 -2.96 -8.66
CA LEU A 196 -17.07 -4.14 -7.98
C LEU A 196 -15.55 -4.29 -8.13
N GLY A 197 -14.94 -3.62 -9.12
CA GLY A 197 -13.49 -3.60 -9.25
C GLY A 197 -12.78 -3.19 -7.96
N PRO A 198 -12.92 -1.93 -7.52
CA PRO A 198 -12.32 -1.50 -6.26
C PRO A 198 -12.98 -2.11 -5.01
N ILE A 199 -14.30 -2.41 -5.01
CA ILE A 199 -14.99 -2.92 -3.82
C ILE A 199 -14.61 -4.37 -3.50
N VAL A 200 -14.50 -5.22 -4.51
CA VAL A 200 -14.30 -6.67 -4.37
C VAL A 200 -13.01 -7.12 -5.07
N GLY A 201 -12.81 -6.69 -6.30
CA GLY A 201 -11.69 -7.12 -7.15
C GLY A 201 -10.33 -6.85 -6.48
N PHE A 202 -10.14 -5.67 -5.91
CA PHE A 202 -8.92 -5.30 -5.19
C PHE A 202 -8.62 -6.25 -4.03
N MET A 203 -9.63 -6.61 -3.24
CA MET A 203 -9.46 -7.49 -2.09
C MET A 203 -9.00 -8.88 -2.52
N PHE A 204 -9.60 -9.41 -3.58
CA PHE A 204 -9.24 -10.74 -4.10
C PHE A 204 -7.91 -10.75 -4.85
N ASP A 205 -7.55 -9.67 -5.55
CA ASP A 205 -6.25 -9.58 -6.22
C ASP A 205 -5.09 -9.51 -5.22
N THR A 206 -5.23 -8.70 -4.16
CA THR A 206 -4.29 -8.69 -3.03
C THR A 206 -4.15 -10.08 -2.41
N THR A 207 -5.28 -10.74 -2.15
CA THR A 207 -5.30 -12.09 -1.56
C THR A 207 -4.56 -13.10 -2.43
N LEU A 208 -4.80 -13.07 -3.74
CA LEU A 208 -4.14 -13.95 -4.72
C LEU A 208 -2.63 -13.67 -4.79
N ALA A 209 -2.24 -12.38 -4.80
CA ALA A 209 -0.84 -12.00 -4.81
C ALA A 209 -0.10 -12.53 -3.59
N VAL A 210 -0.63 -12.31 -2.38
CA VAL A 210 -0.02 -12.78 -1.12
C VAL A 210 0.04 -14.31 -1.06
N ALA A 211 -1.03 -15.01 -1.47
CA ALA A 211 -1.02 -16.48 -1.51
C ALA A 211 0.05 -17.01 -2.49
N ARG A 212 0.19 -16.39 -3.67
CA ARG A 212 1.24 -16.73 -4.63
C ARG A 212 2.64 -16.46 -4.06
N MET A 213 2.88 -15.30 -3.46
CA MET A 213 4.16 -14.96 -2.83
C MET A 213 4.54 -15.97 -1.75
N CYS A 214 3.56 -16.45 -0.98
CA CYS A 214 3.77 -17.50 0.01
C CYS A 214 4.16 -18.82 -0.65
N PHE A 215 3.30 -19.41 -1.48
CA PHE A 215 3.54 -20.74 -2.07
C PHE A 215 4.67 -20.78 -3.09
N ASP A 216 4.99 -19.68 -3.74
CA ASP A 216 6.19 -19.56 -4.62
C ASP A 216 7.51 -19.57 -3.82
N GLY A 217 7.44 -19.43 -2.49
CA GLY A 217 8.61 -19.34 -1.61
C GLY A 217 9.24 -17.94 -1.58
N MET A 218 8.65 -16.94 -2.17
CA MET A 218 9.17 -15.58 -2.20
C MET A 218 9.33 -14.98 -0.80
N LEU A 219 8.36 -15.20 0.09
CA LEU A 219 8.41 -14.72 1.48
C LEU A 219 9.50 -15.43 2.30
N ARG A 220 9.87 -16.66 1.91
CA ARG A 220 11.00 -17.42 2.49
C ARG A 220 12.35 -16.95 1.91
N GLU A 221 12.40 -16.71 0.61
CA GLU A 221 13.62 -16.31 -0.10
C GLU A 221 14.06 -14.89 0.27
N PHE A 222 13.10 -13.99 0.51
CA PHE A 222 13.31 -12.58 0.81
C PHE A 222 12.70 -12.18 2.17
N PRO A 223 13.20 -12.74 3.29
CA PRO A 223 12.57 -12.61 4.60
C PRO A 223 12.73 -11.23 5.24
N ASP A 224 13.67 -10.40 4.78
CA ASP A 224 13.95 -9.09 5.36
C ASP A 224 13.10 -7.95 4.74
N ILE A 225 12.35 -8.22 3.67
CA ILE A 225 11.42 -7.24 3.11
C ILE A 225 10.25 -7.05 4.09
N ARG A 226 9.96 -5.80 4.42
CA ARG A 226 8.88 -5.41 5.33
C ARG A 226 7.63 -5.08 4.53
N TRP A 227 6.80 -6.12 4.29
CA TRP A 227 5.58 -6.00 3.49
C TRP A 227 4.43 -5.45 4.31
N ILE A 228 3.85 -4.30 3.92
CA ILE A 228 2.54 -3.83 4.39
C ILE A 228 1.51 -4.30 3.39
N VAL A 229 0.57 -5.13 3.81
CA VAL A 229 -0.51 -5.62 2.94
C VAL A 229 -1.72 -4.71 3.13
N ALA A 230 -2.11 -4.01 2.08
CA ALA A 230 -3.18 -3.03 2.09
C ALA A 230 -4.55 -3.66 2.40
N HIS A 231 -5.49 -2.80 2.90
CA HIS A 231 -6.89 -3.13 3.17
C HIS A 231 -7.03 -4.32 4.14
N LEU A 232 -6.30 -4.26 5.26
CA LEU A 232 -6.27 -5.32 6.28
C LEU A 232 -5.94 -6.70 5.69
N GLY A 233 -5.18 -6.73 4.58
CA GLY A 233 -4.78 -7.96 3.89
C GLY A 233 -5.84 -8.56 2.98
N GLY A 234 -6.90 -7.83 2.64
CA GLY A 234 -8.00 -8.37 1.84
C GLY A 234 -8.67 -9.55 2.54
N ALA A 235 -8.71 -10.72 1.90
CA ALA A 235 -9.26 -11.94 2.48
C ALA A 235 -8.17 -12.86 3.08
N VAL A 236 -6.89 -12.46 3.13
CA VAL A 236 -5.79 -13.29 3.66
C VAL A 236 -6.06 -13.75 5.10
N PRO A 237 -6.45 -12.88 6.06
CA PRO A 237 -6.72 -13.33 7.41
C PRO A 237 -7.82 -14.38 7.51
N TYR A 238 -8.90 -14.21 6.74
CA TYR A 238 -9.99 -15.17 6.68
C TYR A 238 -9.56 -16.53 6.10
N LEU A 239 -8.66 -16.52 5.11
CA LEU A 239 -8.24 -17.74 4.40
C LEU A 239 -7.02 -18.42 5.02
N MET A 240 -6.43 -17.88 6.09
CA MET A 240 -5.14 -18.35 6.64
C MET A 240 -5.15 -19.85 6.94
N GLU A 241 -6.15 -20.35 7.68
CA GLU A 241 -6.27 -21.79 7.98
C GLU A 241 -6.53 -22.63 6.71
N ARG A 242 -7.25 -22.09 5.71
CA ARG A 242 -7.47 -22.80 4.46
C ARG A 242 -6.16 -22.95 3.66
N LEU A 243 -5.28 -21.95 3.69
CA LEU A 243 -3.96 -22.02 3.07
C LEU A 243 -3.07 -23.05 3.78
N ASP A 244 -3.12 -23.12 5.11
CA ASP A 244 -2.44 -24.14 5.89
C ASP A 244 -2.95 -25.55 5.55
N ASN A 245 -4.25 -25.74 5.39
CA ASN A 245 -4.83 -27.02 4.96
C ASN A 245 -4.37 -27.36 3.53
N GLY A 246 -4.30 -26.38 2.62
CA GLY A 246 -3.70 -26.58 1.30
C GLY A 246 -2.27 -27.11 1.37
N TRP A 247 -1.45 -26.54 2.25
CA TRP A 247 -0.08 -27.00 2.49
C TRP A 247 -0.02 -28.42 3.04
N ARG A 248 -0.94 -28.82 3.96
CA ARG A 248 -1.00 -30.16 4.53
C ARG A 248 -1.39 -31.21 3.48
N ASP A 249 -2.34 -30.89 2.60
CA ASP A 249 -3.02 -31.85 1.75
C ASP A 249 -2.46 -31.93 0.33
N PHE A 250 -1.92 -30.83 -0.23
CA PHE A 250 -1.44 -30.75 -1.60
C PHE A 250 0.09 -30.65 -1.65
N SER A 251 0.73 -31.55 -2.41
CA SER A 251 2.19 -31.59 -2.55
C SER A 251 2.72 -30.30 -3.18
N GLU A 252 2.01 -29.76 -4.16
CA GLU A 252 2.35 -28.53 -4.88
C GLU A 252 2.48 -27.31 -3.97
N CYS A 253 1.71 -27.29 -2.87
CA CYS A 253 1.76 -26.24 -1.87
C CYS A 253 2.99 -26.32 -0.95
N ARG A 254 3.73 -27.45 -0.98
CA ARG A 254 4.93 -27.69 -0.13
C ARG A 254 6.26 -27.64 -0.88
N GLU A 255 6.23 -27.53 -2.18
CA GLU A 255 7.45 -27.65 -3.01
C GLU A 255 8.50 -26.60 -2.68
N LYS A 256 8.09 -25.38 -2.32
CA LYS A 256 9.00 -24.24 -2.15
C LYS A 256 9.02 -23.65 -0.73
N ILE A 257 8.16 -24.13 0.16
CA ILE A 257 8.07 -23.66 1.55
C ILE A 257 8.09 -24.84 2.53
N ASP A 258 8.77 -24.67 3.63
CA ASP A 258 9.02 -25.69 4.66
C ASP A 258 8.22 -25.47 5.96
N GLU A 259 7.55 -24.32 6.09
CA GLU A 259 6.66 -23.99 7.19
C GLU A 259 5.22 -23.85 6.67
N LEU A 260 4.24 -23.87 7.59
CA LEU A 260 2.85 -23.54 7.25
C LEU A 260 2.75 -22.13 6.67
N PRO A 261 1.89 -21.89 5.68
CA PRO A 261 1.62 -20.54 5.16
C PRO A 261 1.38 -19.49 6.25
N SER A 262 0.61 -19.82 7.29
CA SER A 262 0.35 -18.93 8.41
C SER A 262 1.61 -18.43 9.12
N ALA A 263 2.70 -19.21 9.15
CA ALA A 263 3.96 -18.77 9.74
C ALA A 263 4.62 -17.63 8.94
N TYR A 264 4.51 -17.66 7.61
CA TYR A 264 4.97 -16.56 6.73
C TYR A 264 4.05 -15.38 6.79
N LEU A 265 2.72 -15.60 6.73
CA LEU A 265 1.72 -14.56 6.67
C LEU A 265 1.66 -13.70 7.95
N LYS A 266 1.95 -14.30 9.11
CA LYS A 266 2.03 -13.60 10.39
C LYS A 266 3.27 -12.68 10.53
N ARG A 267 4.25 -12.81 9.63
CA ARG A 267 5.43 -11.91 9.57
C ARG A 267 5.17 -10.64 8.75
N LEU A 268 4.07 -10.61 7.99
CA LEU A 268 3.67 -9.44 7.20
C LEU A 268 3.04 -8.38 8.13
N PHE A 269 3.03 -7.15 7.67
CA PHE A 269 2.32 -6.04 8.30
C PHE A 269 1.00 -5.81 7.58
N TYR A 270 -0.01 -5.38 8.32
CA TYR A 270 -1.35 -5.14 7.78
C TYR A 270 -1.80 -3.75 8.17
N ASP A 271 -2.34 -2.99 7.23
CA ASP A 271 -2.94 -1.71 7.57
C ASP A 271 -4.32 -1.86 8.22
N THR A 272 -4.89 -0.76 8.65
CA THR A 272 -6.22 -0.75 9.31
C THR A 272 -7.35 -0.33 8.37
N VAL A 273 -7.13 -0.33 7.05
CA VAL A 273 -8.14 0.06 6.05
C VAL A 273 -9.22 -1.02 5.92
N ASN A 274 -10.02 -1.13 6.91
CA ASN A 274 -11.29 -1.84 6.99
C ASN A 274 -12.24 -1.07 7.91
N PHE A 275 -11.66 -0.42 8.94
CA PHE A 275 -12.32 0.45 9.90
C PHE A 275 -13.39 -0.25 10.77
N ASN A 276 -13.58 -1.56 10.65
CA ASN A 276 -14.50 -2.31 11.49
C ASN A 276 -13.76 -2.82 12.73
N PRO A 277 -14.12 -2.39 13.95
CA PRO A 277 -13.40 -2.76 15.17
C PRO A 277 -13.32 -4.28 15.40
N HIS A 278 -14.34 -5.04 15.02
CA HIS A 278 -14.32 -6.51 15.14
C HIS A 278 -13.28 -7.14 14.21
N MET A 279 -13.17 -6.63 12.98
CA MET A 279 -12.19 -7.13 12.02
C MET A 279 -10.77 -6.74 12.41
N LEU A 280 -10.56 -5.50 12.86
CA LEU A 280 -9.28 -5.04 13.37
C LEU A 280 -8.83 -5.89 14.56
N ASN A 281 -9.72 -6.13 15.51
CA ASN A 281 -9.41 -6.95 16.68
C ASN A 281 -9.11 -8.41 16.30
N MET A 282 -9.87 -9.00 15.38
CA MET A 282 -9.62 -10.35 14.86
C MET A 282 -8.19 -10.44 14.29
N VAL A 283 -7.80 -9.52 13.43
CA VAL A 283 -6.45 -9.53 12.82
C VAL A 283 -5.40 -9.30 13.89
N ARG A 284 -5.58 -8.34 14.81
CA ARG A 284 -4.69 -8.09 15.94
C ARG A 284 -4.45 -9.34 16.79
N GLU A 285 -5.48 -10.12 17.07
CA GLU A 285 -5.36 -11.38 17.82
C GLU A 285 -4.58 -12.45 17.06
N MET A 286 -4.63 -12.44 15.73
CA MET A 286 -3.93 -13.41 14.88
C MET A 286 -2.44 -13.09 14.72
N ILE A 287 -2.06 -11.81 14.64
CA ILE A 287 -0.71 -11.39 14.24
C ILE A 287 0.02 -10.50 15.26
N GLY A 288 -0.70 -9.93 16.23
CA GLY A 288 -0.16 -8.93 17.17
C GLY A 288 -0.31 -7.49 16.67
N SER A 289 -0.40 -6.55 17.63
CA SER A 289 -0.48 -5.11 17.33
C SER A 289 0.82 -4.53 16.75
N ASP A 290 1.94 -5.22 16.93
CA ASP A 290 3.26 -4.90 16.39
C ASP A 290 3.42 -5.24 14.90
N HIS A 291 2.43 -5.92 14.31
CA HIS A 291 2.29 -6.17 12.88
C HIS A 291 1.14 -5.38 12.23
N MET A 292 0.57 -4.41 12.94
CA MET A 292 -0.46 -3.52 12.41
C MET A 292 0.07 -2.10 12.26
N VAL A 293 -0.38 -1.40 11.23
CA VAL A 293 -0.10 0.02 10.97
C VAL A 293 -1.38 0.77 10.65
N MET A 294 -1.51 2.02 11.08
CA MET A 294 -2.64 2.86 10.68
C MET A 294 -2.58 3.14 9.17
N GLY A 295 -3.74 3.06 8.52
CA GLY A 295 -3.95 3.44 7.13
C GLY A 295 -5.35 4.00 6.92
N SER A 296 -5.51 4.97 6.02
CA SER A 296 -6.79 5.61 5.71
C SER A 296 -7.33 5.34 4.31
N ASP A 297 -6.46 4.99 3.36
CA ASP A 297 -6.76 4.98 1.91
C ASP A 297 -7.23 6.37 1.40
N TYR A 298 -6.86 7.43 2.14
CA TYR A 298 -7.20 8.81 1.81
C TYR A 298 -6.43 9.27 0.57
N PRO A 299 -7.03 9.99 -0.35
CA PRO A 299 -8.38 10.54 -0.35
C PRO A 299 -9.38 9.79 -1.27
N HIS A 300 -9.25 8.48 -1.39
CA HIS A 300 -10.21 7.66 -2.14
C HIS A 300 -11.55 7.56 -1.41
N LEU A 301 -12.66 7.40 -2.19
CA LEU A 301 -14.02 7.41 -1.65
C LEU A 301 -14.35 6.22 -0.74
N LEU A 302 -13.60 5.12 -0.83
CA LEU A 302 -13.75 3.96 0.04
C LEU A 302 -12.89 4.07 1.31
N GLY A 303 -11.90 4.97 1.30
CA GLY A 303 -11.10 5.33 2.45
C GLY A 303 -11.80 6.32 3.38
N SER A 304 -11.21 6.56 4.54
CA SER A 304 -11.67 7.61 5.47
C SER A 304 -10.57 7.98 6.46
N ILE A 305 -10.16 9.24 6.40
CA ILE A 305 -9.17 9.80 7.32
C ILE A 305 -9.69 9.84 8.77
N GLU A 306 -11.00 10.10 8.97
CA GLU A 306 -11.63 10.11 10.29
C GLU A 306 -11.69 8.71 10.89
N ARG A 307 -12.13 7.72 10.10
CA ARG A 307 -12.27 6.34 10.56
C ARG A 307 -10.92 5.67 10.78
N ALA A 308 -9.88 6.07 10.06
CA ALA A 308 -8.54 5.57 10.29
C ALA A 308 -8.09 5.80 11.74
N VAL A 309 -8.40 6.98 12.29
CA VAL A 309 -8.10 7.34 13.67
C VAL A 309 -9.10 6.69 14.63
N SER A 310 -10.40 6.97 14.45
CA SER A 310 -11.43 6.56 15.43
C SER A 310 -11.54 5.04 15.56
N SER A 311 -11.36 4.27 14.47
CA SER A 311 -11.44 2.82 14.55
C SER A 311 -10.36 2.17 15.44
N ILE A 312 -9.21 2.82 15.61
CA ILE A 312 -8.14 2.38 16.50
C ILE A 312 -8.39 2.91 17.93
N GLU A 313 -8.81 4.17 18.05
CA GLU A 313 -9.12 4.79 19.35
C GLU A 313 -10.25 4.03 20.06
N ASP A 314 -11.25 3.56 19.32
CA ASP A 314 -12.42 2.84 19.82
C ASP A 314 -12.15 1.35 20.13
N LEU A 315 -10.97 0.81 19.83
CA LEU A 315 -10.63 -0.56 20.22
C LEU A 315 -10.51 -0.68 21.74
N ASP A 316 -11.12 -1.70 22.30
CA ASP A 316 -10.94 -2.08 23.72
C ASP A 316 -9.66 -2.88 23.91
N ILE A 317 -8.53 -2.20 23.81
CA ILE A 317 -7.18 -2.75 23.95
C ILE A 317 -6.30 -1.77 24.76
N PRO A 318 -5.17 -2.26 25.33
CA PRO A 318 -4.24 -1.39 26.04
C PRO A 318 -3.74 -0.21 25.20
N GLU A 319 -3.61 0.97 25.80
CA GLU A 319 -3.09 2.17 25.12
C GLU A 319 -1.70 1.96 24.50
N ALA A 320 -0.87 1.11 25.11
CA ALA A 320 0.42 0.74 24.54
C ALA A 320 0.30 -0.03 23.21
N GLU A 321 -0.78 -0.77 22.98
CA GLU A 321 -1.06 -1.43 21.70
C GLU A 321 -1.55 -0.44 20.66
N LYS A 322 -2.44 0.49 21.06
CA LYS A 322 -2.85 1.60 20.17
C LYS A 322 -1.63 2.42 19.74
N GLY A 323 -0.73 2.73 20.68
CA GLY A 323 0.52 3.44 20.38
C GLY A 323 1.42 2.69 19.40
N ARG A 324 1.46 1.35 19.46
CA ARG A 324 2.17 0.55 18.46
C ARG A 324 1.55 0.69 17.06
N ILE A 325 0.23 0.59 16.96
CA ILE A 325 -0.49 0.70 15.68
C ILE A 325 -0.33 2.12 15.09
N PHE A 326 -0.41 3.16 15.93
CA PHE A 326 -0.30 4.54 15.47
C PHE A 326 1.13 4.95 15.08
N GLU A 327 2.16 4.55 15.84
CA GLU A 327 3.52 5.05 15.67
C GLU A 327 4.58 3.95 15.68
N GLY A 328 4.54 3.07 16.69
CA GLY A 328 5.66 2.19 17.00
C GLY A 328 6.03 1.26 15.85
N THR A 329 5.03 0.64 15.21
CA THR A 329 5.23 -0.24 14.04
C THR A 329 5.76 0.56 12.86
N ALA A 330 5.19 1.74 12.57
CA ALA A 330 5.64 2.62 11.49
C ALA A 330 7.13 2.94 11.60
N LEU A 331 7.59 3.36 12.78
CA LEU A 331 9.00 3.69 13.02
C LEU A 331 9.94 2.48 12.90
N SER A 332 9.43 1.27 13.16
CA SER A 332 10.23 0.04 13.08
C SER A 332 10.43 -0.48 11.65
N ILE A 333 9.54 -0.11 10.72
CA ILE A 333 9.53 -0.68 9.36
C ILE A 333 9.89 0.29 8.24
N LEU A 334 9.66 1.60 8.43
CA LEU A 334 10.01 2.59 7.40
C LEU A 334 11.53 2.71 7.24
N ASN A 335 11.97 2.95 6.01
CA ASN A 335 13.35 3.31 5.71
C ASN A 335 13.57 4.81 5.97
N ASN A 336 14.80 5.23 6.24
CA ASN A 336 15.19 6.65 6.36
C ASN A 336 14.33 7.47 7.38
N VAL A 337 13.90 6.87 8.49
CA VAL A 337 13.10 7.55 9.53
C VAL A 337 13.99 8.25 10.54
#